data_dbd0ffb2454df8059ff3a0e4624df287
#
_entry.id   dbd0ffb2454df8059ff3a0e4624df287
#
_cell.length_a   1.000
_cell.length_b   1.000
_cell.length_c   1.000
_cell.angle_alpha   90.00
_cell.angle_beta   90.00
_cell.angle_gamma   90.00
#
_symmetry.space_group_name_H-M   'P 1'
#
loop_
_entity.id
_entity.type
_entity.pdbx_description
1 polymer ?
#
loop_
_entity_poly.entity_id
_entity_poly.type
_entity_poly.pdbx_seq_one_letter_code
_entity_poly.pdbx_strand_id
1 'polypeptide(L)'
;MPDTRSLLDGDVIALKRCRHGAMLYLKRDLYVGRSLDLYGEFSEAEGRVLAGLAPEGGLAIEAGANIGAHTVALARAVGPRGAVIAFEPQRVLYQMLCANLALNEIRNVHAINAGVGAERGRARVPAIDYAAEGNFGGVTLGAERGEIVPVETLDASPLRRLDLLKVDVEGMELDVLTGAAKTIAQHKPTLYVE
;
A
#
# COMPACT_ATOMS: atom_id res chain seq x y z
N MET A 1 1.82 26.67 -2.71
CA MET A 1 0.90 25.53 -2.52
C MET A 1 0.90 24.73 -3.81
N PRO A 2 0.91 23.38 -3.80
CA PRO A 2 0.74 22.62 -5.04
C PRO A 2 -0.60 22.99 -5.68
N ASP A 3 -0.64 23.05 -7.02
CA ASP A 3 -1.87 23.28 -7.79
C ASP A 3 -2.76 22.03 -7.63
N THR A 4 -3.71 22.07 -6.69
CA THR A 4 -4.60 20.96 -6.33
C THR A 4 -5.82 20.89 -7.24
N ARG A 5 -5.75 21.40 -8.48
CA ARG A 5 -6.87 21.30 -9.40
C ARG A 5 -7.21 19.85 -9.68
N SER A 6 -8.51 19.53 -9.63
CA SER A 6 -9.02 18.23 -10.06
C SER A 6 -8.75 18.04 -11.55
N LEU A 7 -8.15 16.92 -11.91
CA LEU A 7 -7.93 16.48 -13.29
C LEU A 7 -9.09 15.60 -13.78
N LEU A 8 -9.77 14.92 -12.85
CA LEU A 8 -10.99 14.15 -13.04
C LEU A 8 -11.82 14.25 -11.76
N ASP A 9 -13.12 14.48 -11.89
CA ASP A 9 -14.06 14.55 -10.77
C ASP A 9 -15.32 13.77 -11.12
N GLY A 10 -15.25 12.43 -11.01
CA GLY A 10 -16.38 11.51 -11.17
C GLY A 10 -17.20 11.37 -9.90
N ASP A 11 -18.25 10.57 -9.93
CA ASP A 11 -19.13 10.35 -8.77
C ASP A 11 -18.45 9.57 -7.64
N VAL A 12 -17.61 8.60 -7.98
CA VAL A 12 -16.93 7.71 -7.03
C VAL A 12 -15.44 8.00 -6.95
N ILE A 13 -14.82 8.35 -8.07
CA ILE A 13 -13.37 8.48 -8.23
C ILE A 13 -13.00 9.92 -8.60
N ALA A 14 -11.94 10.43 -8.02
CA ALA A 14 -11.31 11.69 -8.44
C ALA A 14 -9.81 11.51 -8.66
N LEU A 15 -9.25 12.36 -9.53
CA LEU A 15 -7.82 12.47 -9.81
C LEU A 15 -7.37 13.90 -9.55
N LYS A 16 -6.38 14.09 -8.69
CA LYS A 16 -5.80 15.39 -8.38
C LYS A 16 -4.27 15.38 -8.45
N ARG A 17 -3.69 16.57 -8.66
CA ARG A 17 -2.28 16.79 -8.37
C ARG A 17 -2.12 16.94 -6.86
N CYS A 18 -1.39 16.01 -6.27
CA CYS A 18 -1.11 15.93 -4.84
C CYS A 18 0.38 16.19 -4.59
N ARG A 19 0.79 16.26 -3.31
CA ARG A 19 2.19 16.51 -2.90
C ARG A 19 3.17 15.55 -3.56
N HIS A 20 2.82 14.28 -3.61
CA HIS A 20 3.67 13.21 -4.16
C HIS A 20 3.25 12.80 -5.59
N GLY A 21 2.70 13.72 -6.39
CA GLY A 21 2.33 13.49 -7.79
C GLY A 21 0.82 13.41 -8.02
N ALA A 22 0.41 12.89 -9.16
CA ALA A 22 -0.99 12.70 -9.48
C ALA A 22 -1.56 11.50 -8.73
N MET A 23 -2.68 11.66 -8.03
CA MET A 23 -3.30 10.60 -7.25
C MET A 23 -4.76 10.42 -7.64
N LEU A 24 -5.09 9.20 -8.05
CA LEU A 24 -6.43 8.70 -8.21
C LEU A 24 -6.91 8.17 -6.86
N TYR A 25 -8.09 8.57 -6.40
CA TYR A 25 -8.61 8.19 -5.09
C TYR A 25 -10.14 8.06 -5.09
N LEU A 26 -10.65 7.35 -4.07
CA LEU A 26 -12.07 7.18 -3.82
C LEU A 26 -12.60 8.40 -3.04
N LYS A 27 -13.60 9.08 -3.59
CA LYS A 27 -14.18 10.31 -2.99
C LYS A 27 -14.93 10.05 -1.68
N ARG A 28 -15.40 8.83 -1.49
CA ARG A 28 -16.18 8.42 -0.32
C ARG A 28 -15.32 7.79 0.78
N ASP A 29 -14.02 7.67 0.55
CA ASP A 29 -13.06 7.24 1.58
C ASP A 29 -12.87 8.35 2.62
N LEU A 30 -13.20 8.03 3.87
CA LEU A 30 -13.18 8.97 5.00
C LEU A 30 -11.77 9.33 5.49
N TYR A 31 -10.75 8.57 5.10
CA TYR A 31 -9.36 8.75 5.54
C TYR A 31 -8.45 9.14 4.36
N VAL A 32 -8.01 8.17 3.57
CA VAL A 32 -7.03 8.40 2.51
C VAL A 32 -7.60 9.32 1.44
N GLY A 33 -8.78 8.99 0.91
CA GLY A 33 -9.43 9.77 -0.14
C GLY A 33 -9.76 11.19 0.32
N ARG A 34 -10.32 11.34 1.52
CA ARG A 34 -10.65 12.66 2.08
C ARG A 34 -9.40 13.49 2.34
N SER A 35 -8.31 12.89 2.82
CA SER A 35 -7.05 13.59 3.04
C SER A 35 -6.45 14.10 1.74
N LEU A 36 -6.41 13.25 0.70
CA LEU A 36 -5.96 13.64 -0.63
C LEU A 36 -6.85 14.73 -1.25
N ASP A 37 -8.17 14.65 -1.01
CA ASP A 37 -9.10 15.66 -1.51
C ASP A 37 -8.90 17.02 -0.85
N LEU A 38 -8.78 17.07 0.46
CA LEU A 38 -8.71 18.32 1.23
C LEU A 38 -7.31 18.92 1.25
N TYR A 39 -6.27 18.09 1.40
CA TYR A 39 -4.91 18.56 1.68
C TYR A 39 -3.93 18.26 0.55
N GLY A 40 -4.29 17.38 -0.41
CA GLY A 40 -3.37 16.91 -1.45
C GLY A 40 -2.25 16.02 -0.89
N GLU A 41 -2.45 15.42 0.28
CA GLU A 41 -1.49 14.51 0.92
C GLU A 41 -2.22 13.56 1.87
N PHE A 42 -1.60 12.44 2.21
CA PHE A 42 -2.07 11.50 3.22
C PHE A 42 -0.92 11.17 4.17
N SER A 43 -1.14 11.38 5.48
CA SER A 43 -0.19 11.06 6.56
C SER A 43 1.27 11.45 6.23
N GLU A 44 1.48 12.72 5.84
CA GLU A 44 2.79 13.22 5.36
C GLU A 44 3.93 13.00 6.37
N ALA A 45 3.62 13.09 7.67
CA ALA A 45 4.61 12.83 8.72
C ALA A 45 5.09 11.38 8.68
N GLU A 46 4.18 10.43 8.55
CA GLU A 46 4.45 9.02 8.39
C GLU A 46 5.21 8.74 7.09
N GLY A 47 4.75 9.29 5.96
CA GLY A 47 5.44 9.18 4.68
C GLY A 47 6.89 9.63 4.73
N ARG A 48 7.19 10.71 5.48
CA ARG A 48 8.58 11.17 5.71
C ARG A 48 9.39 10.21 6.57
N VAL A 49 8.79 9.64 7.61
CA VAL A 49 9.45 8.62 8.45
C VAL A 49 9.79 7.41 7.60
N LEU A 50 8.81 6.86 6.86
CA LEU A 50 9.01 5.72 5.97
C LEU A 50 10.11 5.97 4.92
N ALA A 51 10.08 7.15 4.28
CA ALA A 51 11.12 7.54 3.32
C ALA A 51 12.52 7.65 3.97
N GLY A 52 12.58 8.12 5.22
CA GLY A 52 13.85 8.19 5.98
C GLY A 52 14.37 6.81 6.44
N LEU A 53 13.49 5.83 6.60
CA LEU A 53 13.85 4.46 6.96
C LEU A 53 14.25 3.61 5.75
N ALA A 54 13.84 4.00 4.55
CA ALA A 54 14.12 3.29 3.30
C ALA A 54 15.46 3.77 2.69
N PRO A 55 16.53 2.97 2.69
CA PRO A 55 17.82 3.39 2.15
C PRO A 55 17.78 3.47 0.61
N GLU A 56 18.47 4.44 0.03
CA GLU A 56 18.66 4.52 -1.42
C GLU A 56 19.27 3.23 -1.98
N GLY A 57 18.72 2.71 -3.06
CA GLY A 57 19.11 1.43 -3.65
C GLY A 57 18.66 0.22 -2.83
N GLY A 58 17.84 0.40 -1.79
CA GLY A 58 17.31 -0.64 -0.94
C GLY A 58 16.09 -1.36 -1.49
N LEU A 59 15.70 -2.45 -0.81
CA LEU A 59 14.44 -3.14 -1.02
C LEU A 59 13.51 -2.87 0.16
N ALA A 60 12.33 -2.31 -0.12
CA ALA A 60 11.25 -2.20 0.84
C ALA A 60 10.11 -3.17 0.48
N ILE A 61 9.47 -3.74 1.49
CA ILE A 61 8.19 -4.45 1.36
C ILE A 61 7.14 -3.65 2.12
N GLU A 62 6.01 -3.45 1.48
CA GLU A 62 4.83 -2.80 2.04
C GLU A 62 3.66 -3.79 2.01
N ALA A 63 3.26 -4.30 3.17
CA ALA A 63 2.05 -5.08 3.36
C ALA A 63 0.91 -4.13 3.77
N GLY A 64 -0.13 -4.02 2.94
CA GLY A 64 -1.20 -3.04 3.06
C GLY A 64 -0.86 -1.72 2.34
N ALA A 65 -0.68 -1.78 1.02
CA ALA A 65 -0.29 -0.61 0.22
C ALA A 65 -1.46 0.33 -0.11
N ASN A 66 -2.69 -0.12 0.11
CA ASN A 66 -3.89 0.66 -0.20
C ASN A 66 -3.84 1.19 -1.66
N ILE A 67 -4.18 2.45 -1.91
CA ILE A 67 -4.08 3.08 -3.23
C ILE A 67 -2.67 3.60 -3.56
N GLY A 68 -1.67 3.31 -2.73
CA GLY A 68 -0.27 3.63 -2.98
C GLY A 68 0.18 5.03 -2.54
N ALA A 69 -0.52 5.66 -1.60
CA ALA A 69 -0.15 6.99 -1.13
C ALA A 69 1.27 7.01 -0.53
N HIS A 70 1.63 6.02 0.28
CA HIS A 70 2.99 5.84 0.80
C HIS A 70 3.91 5.13 -0.19
N THR A 71 3.39 4.19 -1.00
CA THR A 71 4.17 3.45 -1.98
C THR A 71 4.91 4.36 -2.97
N VAL A 72 4.25 5.43 -3.45
CA VAL A 72 4.86 6.42 -4.35
C VAL A 72 6.04 7.14 -3.68
N ALA A 73 5.90 7.50 -2.40
CA ALA A 73 6.96 8.15 -1.63
C ALA A 73 8.14 7.19 -1.38
N LEU A 74 7.85 5.95 -0.96
CA LEU A 74 8.84 4.88 -0.77
C LEU A 74 9.62 4.57 -2.06
N ALA A 75 8.91 4.45 -3.20
CA ALA A 75 9.53 4.17 -4.48
C ALA A 75 10.56 5.24 -4.90
N ARG A 76 10.26 6.50 -4.57
CA ARG A 76 11.18 7.62 -4.81
C ARG A 76 12.35 7.63 -3.84
N ALA A 77 12.10 7.29 -2.56
CA ALA A 77 13.13 7.24 -1.53
C ALA A 77 14.19 6.17 -1.83
N VAL A 78 13.76 4.95 -2.18
CA VAL A 78 14.71 3.89 -2.57
C VAL A 78 15.38 4.17 -3.92
N GLY A 79 14.80 5.05 -4.75
CA GLY A 79 15.36 5.49 -6.04
C GLY A 79 15.41 4.41 -7.12
N PRO A 80 15.96 4.72 -8.30
CA PRO A 80 15.89 3.85 -9.47
C PRO A 80 16.70 2.56 -9.37
N ARG A 81 17.61 2.47 -8.40
CA ARG A 81 18.40 1.26 -8.11
C ARG A 81 17.81 0.41 -7.00
N GLY A 82 16.83 0.94 -6.26
CA GLY A 82 16.06 0.23 -5.26
C GLY A 82 14.75 -0.32 -5.83
N ALA A 83 14.01 -1.04 -5.00
CA ALA A 83 12.70 -1.57 -5.36
C ALA A 83 11.75 -1.54 -4.17
N VAL A 84 10.45 -1.54 -4.48
CA VAL A 84 9.37 -1.76 -3.51
C VAL A 84 8.54 -2.95 -3.97
N ILE A 85 8.20 -3.86 -3.06
CA ILE A 85 7.17 -4.88 -3.27
C ILE A 85 5.96 -4.46 -2.43
N ALA A 86 4.84 -4.18 -3.10
CA ALA A 86 3.64 -3.63 -2.47
C ALA A 86 2.48 -4.63 -2.57
N PHE A 87 1.96 -5.06 -1.44
CA PHE A 87 0.83 -5.99 -1.36
C PHE A 87 -0.45 -5.24 -1.00
N GLU A 88 -1.50 -5.45 -1.78
CA GLU A 88 -2.84 -4.93 -1.52
C GLU A 88 -3.90 -5.98 -1.89
N PRO A 89 -4.64 -6.53 -0.91
CA PRO A 89 -5.61 -7.58 -1.18
C PRO A 89 -6.89 -7.08 -1.85
N GLN A 90 -7.34 -5.85 -1.57
CA GLN A 90 -8.56 -5.32 -2.15
C GLN A 90 -8.36 -4.98 -3.63
N ARG A 91 -8.99 -5.73 -4.53
CA ARG A 91 -8.81 -5.58 -5.98
C ARG A 91 -9.00 -4.13 -6.48
N VAL A 92 -9.99 -3.41 -5.95
CA VAL A 92 -10.24 -2.02 -6.37
C VAL A 92 -9.11 -1.10 -5.93
N LEU A 93 -8.65 -1.21 -4.68
CA LEU A 93 -7.52 -0.42 -4.18
C LEU A 93 -6.22 -0.79 -4.91
N TYR A 94 -5.99 -2.08 -5.16
CA TYR A 94 -4.86 -2.55 -5.97
C TYR A 94 -4.86 -1.95 -7.40
N GLN A 95 -6.03 -1.88 -8.06
CA GLN A 95 -6.16 -1.26 -9.38
C GLN A 95 -5.80 0.23 -9.32
N MET A 96 -6.20 0.93 -8.24
CA MET A 96 -5.85 2.33 -8.01
C MET A 96 -4.36 2.50 -7.69
N LEU A 97 -3.77 1.61 -6.88
CA LEU A 97 -2.32 1.53 -6.66
C LEU A 97 -1.57 1.45 -8.00
N CYS A 98 -1.93 0.49 -8.86
CA CYS A 98 -1.31 0.35 -10.18
C CYS A 98 -1.48 1.61 -11.05
N ALA A 99 -2.67 2.22 -11.04
CA ALA A 99 -2.93 3.47 -11.76
C ALA A 99 -2.06 4.62 -11.21
N ASN A 100 -1.96 4.76 -9.89
CA ASN A 100 -1.16 5.79 -9.26
C ASN A 100 0.34 5.61 -9.54
N LEU A 101 0.83 4.40 -9.58
CA LEU A 101 2.21 4.11 -10.00
C LEU A 101 2.45 4.54 -11.46
N ALA A 102 1.54 4.18 -12.38
CA ALA A 102 1.63 4.53 -13.79
C ALA A 102 1.54 6.05 -14.03
N LEU A 103 0.60 6.73 -13.39
CA LEU A 103 0.43 8.19 -13.47
C LEU A 103 1.66 8.98 -13.00
N ASN A 104 2.48 8.39 -12.13
CA ASN A 104 3.69 9.00 -11.58
C ASN A 104 4.98 8.43 -12.21
N GLU A 105 4.89 7.64 -13.27
CA GLU A 105 6.00 7.00 -13.97
C GLU A 105 6.90 6.15 -13.05
N ILE A 106 6.32 5.61 -11.96
CA ILE A 106 7.03 4.74 -11.01
C ILE A 106 7.20 3.36 -11.65
N ARG A 107 8.45 2.91 -11.78
CA ARG A 107 8.81 1.65 -12.47
C ARG A 107 9.53 0.64 -11.57
N ASN A 108 9.88 1.05 -10.37
CA ASN A 108 10.62 0.24 -9.38
C ASN A 108 9.71 -0.33 -8.28
N VAL A 109 8.41 -0.46 -8.55
CA VAL A 109 7.44 -1.08 -7.66
C VAL A 109 6.84 -2.33 -8.31
N HIS A 110 6.84 -3.43 -7.58
CA HIS A 110 6.11 -4.65 -7.91
C HIS A 110 4.85 -4.71 -7.05
N ALA A 111 3.72 -4.30 -7.61
CA ALA A 111 2.42 -4.39 -6.95
C ALA A 111 1.85 -5.81 -7.09
N ILE A 112 1.31 -6.34 -6.01
CA ILE A 112 0.78 -7.70 -5.93
C ILE A 112 -0.61 -7.66 -5.31
N ASN A 113 -1.61 -8.18 -6.03
CA ASN A 113 -2.98 -8.28 -5.49
C ASN A 113 -3.10 -9.54 -4.61
N ALA A 114 -2.64 -9.42 -3.40
CA ALA A 114 -2.67 -10.47 -2.39
C ALA A 114 -2.63 -9.87 -0.98
N GLY A 115 -3.16 -10.59 0.00
CA GLY A 115 -2.83 -10.37 1.40
C GLY A 115 -1.48 -10.99 1.74
N VAL A 116 -0.93 -10.61 2.90
CA VAL A 116 0.25 -11.24 3.50
C VAL A 116 -0.17 -11.81 4.85
N GLY A 117 0.29 -13.02 5.18
CA GLY A 117 -0.08 -13.69 6.43
C GLY A 117 0.93 -14.75 6.84
N ALA A 118 0.59 -15.52 7.90
CA ALA A 118 1.46 -16.54 8.47
C ALA A 118 1.75 -17.70 7.51
N GLU A 119 0.78 -18.06 6.68
CA GLU A 119 0.85 -19.16 5.75
C GLU A 119 0.24 -18.80 4.39
N ARG A 120 0.70 -19.47 3.34
CA ARG A 120 0.06 -19.35 2.02
C ARG A 120 -1.35 -19.93 2.05
N GLY A 121 -2.27 -19.20 1.46
CA GLY A 121 -3.66 -19.63 1.41
C GLY A 121 -4.56 -18.71 0.62
N ARG A 122 -5.80 -18.66 1.05
CA ARG A 122 -6.81 -17.74 0.51
C ARG A 122 -7.60 -17.13 1.65
N ALA A 123 -7.93 -15.86 1.52
CA ALA A 123 -8.83 -15.17 2.43
C ALA A 123 -9.94 -14.48 1.64
N ARG A 124 -10.91 -13.89 2.34
CA ARG A 124 -11.97 -13.10 1.71
C ARG A 124 -11.85 -11.65 2.13
N VAL A 125 -11.83 -10.78 1.14
CA VAL A 125 -12.12 -9.36 1.31
C VAL A 125 -13.64 -9.23 1.37
N PRO A 126 -14.23 -8.56 2.38
CA PRO A 126 -15.67 -8.35 2.43
C PRO A 126 -16.16 -7.59 1.20
N ALA A 127 -17.45 -7.73 0.89
CA ALA A 127 -18.09 -6.94 -0.16
C ALA A 127 -18.18 -5.47 0.30
N ILE A 128 -17.61 -4.57 -0.48
CA ILE A 128 -17.52 -3.14 -0.16
C ILE A 128 -18.26 -2.34 -1.22
N ASP A 129 -19.15 -1.45 -0.78
CA ASP A 129 -19.77 -0.45 -1.64
C ASP A 129 -18.91 0.83 -1.63
N TYR A 130 -18.06 0.99 -2.62
CA TYR A 130 -17.20 2.17 -2.77
C TYR A 130 -17.95 3.46 -3.14
N ALA A 131 -19.26 3.40 -3.42
CA ALA A 131 -20.09 4.57 -3.63
C ALA A 131 -20.70 5.11 -2.31
N ALA A 132 -20.73 4.30 -1.25
CA ALA A 132 -21.08 4.72 0.11
C ALA A 132 -19.85 5.29 0.84
N GLU A 133 -20.10 6.11 1.86
CA GLU A 133 -19.00 6.59 2.74
C GLU A 133 -18.45 5.45 3.59
N GLY A 134 -17.12 5.36 3.72
CA GLY A 134 -16.49 4.30 4.52
C GLY A 134 -14.98 4.48 4.73
N ASN A 135 -14.44 3.68 5.64
CA ASN A 135 -13.00 3.48 5.78
C ASN A 135 -12.61 2.27 4.91
N PHE A 136 -12.18 2.53 3.68
CA PHE A 136 -11.85 1.45 2.76
C PHE A 136 -10.48 0.83 3.03
N GLY A 137 -9.57 1.58 3.69
CA GLY A 137 -8.29 1.06 4.13
C GLY A 137 -8.40 0.13 5.34
N GLY A 138 -9.31 0.43 6.28
CA GLY A 138 -9.50 -0.29 7.53
C GLY A 138 -10.29 -1.61 7.41
N VAL A 139 -9.95 -2.47 6.47
CA VAL A 139 -10.70 -3.69 6.16
C VAL A 139 -9.88 -4.94 6.48
N THR A 140 -10.35 -5.69 7.49
CA THR A 140 -9.74 -6.97 7.87
C THR A 140 -10.16 -8.09 6.91
N LEU A 141 -9.23 -8.97 6.56
CA LEU A 141 -9.50 -10.18 5.79
C LEU A 141 -10.21 -11.25 6.64
N GLY A 142 -10.84 -12.22 5.98
CA GLY A 142 -11.47 -13.36 6.66
C GLY A 142 -12.98 -13.29 6.77
N ALA A 143 -13.63 -12.40 6.04
CA ALA A 143 -15.10 -12.31 5.99
C ALA A 143 -15.74 -13.63 5.50
N GLU A 144 -16.99 -13.90 5.93
CA GLU A 144 -17.75 -15.05 5.44
C GLU A 144 -18.13 -14.92 3.96
N ARG A 145 -18.36 -13.70 3.49
CA ARG A 145 -18.75 -13.38 2.11
C ARG A 145 -17.84 -12.30 1.53
N GLY A 146 -17.63 -12.34 0.22
CA GLY A 146 -16.81 -11.36 -0.48
C GLY A 146 -15.90 -11.96 -1.52
N GLU A 147 -14.97 -11.18 -2.01
CA GLU A 147 -14.00 -11.56 -3.04
C GLU A 147 -12.88 -12.43 -2.45
N ILE A 148 -12.60 -13.57 -3.08
CA ILE A 148 -11.51 -14.45 -2.65
C ILE A 148 -10.19 -13.90 -3.21
N VAL A 149 -9.21 -13.71 -2.32
CA VAL A 149 -7.87 -13.24 -2.69
C VAL A 149 -6.81 -14.22 -2.19
N PRO A 150 -5.67 -14.33 -2.88
CA PRO A 150 -4.54 -15.11 -2.38
C PRO A 150 -3.97 -14.44 -1.12
N VAL A 151 -3.42 -15.25 -0.23
CA VAL A 151 -2.58 -14.84 0.89
C VAL A 151 -1.21 -15.43 0.67
N GLU A 152 -0.19 -14.59 0.66
CA GLU A 152 1.21 -14.97 0.52
C GLU A 152 1.91 -14.95 1.88
N THR A 153 3.07 -15.62 1.97
CA THR A 153 3.98 -15.51 3.11
C THR A 153 5.34 -15.04 2.63
N LEU A 154 5.95 -14.12 3.33
CA LEU A 154 7.24 -13.54 2.91
C LEU A 154 8.37 -14.57 2.95
N ASP A 155 8.29 -15.53 3.86
CA ASP A 155 9.27 -16.62 3.98
C ASP A 155 9.28 -17.60 2.79
N ALA A 156 8.23 -17.59 1.96
CA ALA A 156 8.18 -18.43 0.77
C ALA A 156 8.83 -17.79 -0.46
N SER A 157 9.18 -16.51 -0.39
CA SER A 157 9.80 -15.76 -1.48
C SER A 157 11.29 -15.57 -1.21
N PRO A 158 12.19 -16.16 -2.02
CA PRO A 158 13.62 -16.00 -1.81
C PRO A 158 14.05 -14.57 -2.14
N LEU A 159 14.20 -13.75 -1.12
CA LEU A 159 14.73 -12.41 -1.24
C LEU A 159 16.26 -12.43 -1.13
N ARG A 160 16.93 -11.62 -1.94
CA ARG A 160 18.38 -11.40 -1.81
C ARG A 160 18.71 -10.36 -0.75
N ARG A 161 17.76 -9.51 -0.44
CA ARG A 161 17.89 -8.35 0.45
C ARG A 161 16.48 -7.94 0.93
N LEU A 162 16.40 -7.38 2.13
CA LEU A 162 15.25 -6.62 2.62
C LEU A 162 15.77 -5.60 3.63
N ASP A 163 15.46 -4.33 3.41
CA ASP A 163 15.94 -3.22 4.25
C ASP A 163 14.84 -2.60 5.09
N LEU A 164 13.61 -2.57 4.57
CA LEU A 164 12.43 -2.06 5.26
C LEU A 164 11.24 -3.01 5.05
N LEU A 165 10.55 -3.34 6.13
CA LEU A 165 9.26 -4.01 6.10
C LEU A 165 8.23 -3.11 6.79
N LYS A 166 7.30 -2.53 6.00
CA LYS A 166 6.09 -1.86 6.50
C LYS A 166 4.96 -2.90 6.59
N VAL A 167 4.32 -2.96 7.73
CA VAL A 167 3.17 -3.82 8.01
C VAL A 167 2.04 -2.96 8.55
N ASP A 168 0.95 -2.88 7.78
CA ASP A 168 -0.25 -2.10 8.07
C ASP A 168 -1.42 -2.84 7.40
N VAL A 169 -1.93 -3.86 8.08
CA VAL A 169 -2.83 -4.89 7.51
C VAL A 169 -4.10 -5.11 8.32
N GLU A 170 -4.43 -4.14 9.16
CA GLU A 170 -5.71 -4.05 9.86
C GLU A 170 -6.06 -5.32 10.67
N GLY A 171 -5.18 -5.61 11.65
CA GLY A 171 -5.36 -6.68 12.62
C GLY A 171 -4.70 -8.02 12.26
N MET A 172 -3.92 -8.08 11.19
CA MET A 172 -3.16 -9.29 10.79
C MET A 172 -1.63 -9.10 10.92
N GLU A 173 -1.17 -8.08 11.65
CA GLU A 173 0.25 -7.72 11.77
C GLU A 173 1.07 -8.89 12.31
N LEU A 174 0.56 -9.57 13.34
CA LEU A 174 1.22 -10.75 13.92
C LEU A 174 1.34 -11.90 12.92
N ASP A 175 0.32 -12.11 12.09
CA ASP A 175 0.35 -13.14 11.04
C ASP A 175 1.40 -12.81 9.98
N VAL A 176 1.50 -11.54 9.56
CA VAL A 176 2.55 -11.09 8.63
C VAL A 176 3.93 -11.31 9.21
N LEU A 177 4.17 -10.90 10.47
CA LEU A 177 5.46 -11.07 11.14
C LEU A 177 5.81 -12.55 11.34
N THR A 178 4.82 -13.41 11.61
CA THR A 178 4.98 -14.86 11.73
C THR A 178 5.40 -15.45 10.39
N GLY A 179 4.74 -15.09 9.28
CA GLY A 179 5.07 -15.53 7.93
C GLY A 179 6.33 -14.90 7.34
N ALA A 180 6.93 -13.95 8.05
CA ALA A 180 8.18 -13.28 7.70
C ALA A 180 9.35 -13.64 8.63
N ALA A 181 9.16 -14.54 9.59
CA ALA A 181 10.12 -14.77 10.67
C ALA A 181 11.54 -15.13 10.17
N LYS A 182 11.64 -16.00 9.17
CA LYS A 182 12.94 -16.38 8.56
C LYS A 182 13.54 -15.23 7.77
N THR A 183 12.72 -14.54 7.01
CA THR A 183 13.11 -13.34 6.22
C THR A 183 13.64 -12.23 7.12
N ILE A 184 12.95 -11.96 8.24
CA ILE A 184 13.37 -10.97 9.25
C ILE A 184 14.68 -11.42 9.90
N ALA A 185 14.80 -12.68 10.32
CA ALA A 185 16.03 -13.20 10.94
C ALA A 185 17.23 -13.13 10.00
N GLN A 186 17.03 -13.40 8.71
CA GLN A 186 18.09 -13.40 7.69
C GLN A 186 18.53 -12.00 7.32
N HIS A 187 17.61 -11.07 7.06
CA HIS A 187 17.92 -9.76 6.48
C HIS A 187 17.99 -8.64 7.51
N LYS A 188 17.38 -8.82 8.69
CA LYS A 188 17.30 -7.85 9.77
C LYS A 188 16.85 -6.47 9.30
N PRO A 189 15.72 -6.38 8.58
CA PRO A 189 15.20 -5.12 8.07
C PRO A 189 14.79 -4.20 9.22
N THR A 190 14.69 -2.91 8.95
CA THR A 190 13.90 -2.02 9.79
C THR A 190 12.44 -2.46 9.70
N LEU A 191 11.76 -2.58 10.85
CA LEU A 191 10.33 -2.89 10.91
C LEU A 191 9.56 -1.62 11.23
N TYR A 192 8.54 -1.34 10.44
CA TYR A 192 7.52 -0.35 10.72
C TYR A 192 6.17 -1.08 10.78
N VAL A 193 5.56 -1.09 11.95
CA VAL A 193 4.30 -1.84 12.22
C VAL A 193 3.31 -0.87 12.84
N GLU A 194 2.09 -0.83 12.31
CA GLU A 194 0.98 -0.02 12.81
C GLU A 194 0.01 -0.85 13.66
#